data_41fe373fe3c0df170ee1048ec82dbc8d
#
_entry.id   41fe373fe3c0df170ee1048ec82dbc8d
#
_cell.length_a   1.000
_cell.length_b   1.000
_cell.length_c   1.000
_cell.angle_alpha   90.00
_cell.angle_beta   90.00
_cell.angle_gamma   90.00
#
_symmetry.space_group_name_H-M   'P 1'
#
loop_
_entity.id
_entity.type
_entity.pdbx_description
1 polymer ?
#
loop_
_entity_poly.entity_id
_entity_poly.type
_entity_poly.pdbx_seq_one_letter_code
_entity_poly.pdbx_strand_id
1 'polypeptide(L)'
;MKFAYTILYVRDVGRSVDFYEAAFGLQRRFLHESGMYAEMETGGTTLAFAAESAARSNLAFGFQSANPSRPPAAFEIAFATDDVQGAFERATRLGAVLAAAPKTMPWGQTVAYVRDPDGHLVELCTVTG
;
A
#
# COMPACT_ATOMS: atom_id res chain seq x y z
N MET A 1 -8.97 7.37 22.29
CA MET A 1 -7.99 6.94 21.27
C MET A 1 -8.55 7.15 19.87
N LYS A 2 -7.67 7.44 18.89
CA LYS A 2 -8.05 7.61 17.49
C LYS A 2 -7.15 6.71 16.64
N PHE A 3 -7.72 6.01 15.65
CA PHE A 3 -6.95 5.27 14.66
C PHE A 3 -6.34 6.31 13.70
N ALA A 4 -5.05 6.64 13.89
CA ALA A 4 -4.43 7.79 13.24
C ALA A 4 -3.60 7.42 12.01
N TYR A 5 -2.87 6.31 12.05
CA TYR A 5 -1.91 5.95 11.00
C TYR A 5 -1.93 4.47 10.69
N THR A 6 -1.73 4.14 9.41
CA THR A 6 -1.19 2.86 8.97
C THR A 6 0.17 3.17 8.39
N ILE A 7 1.23 2.57 8.91
CA ILE A 7 2.60 2.88 8.51
C ILE A 7 3.23 1.64 7.90
N LEU A 8 3.62 1.73 6.64
CA LEU A 8 4.31 0.64 5.95
C LEU A 8 5.82 0.89 6.03
N TYR A 9 6.56 -0.12 6.44
CA TYR A 9 8.02 -0.07 6.43
C TYR A 9 8.49 -0.46 5.04
N VAL A 10 9.28 0.42 4.42
CA VAL A 10 9.69 0.29 3.03
C VAL A 10 11.20 0.52 2.89
N ARG A 11 11.77 0.01 1.80
CA ARG A 11 13.20 0.16 1.55
C ARG A 11 13.55 1.56 1.07
N ASP A 12 12.69 2.16 0.26
CA ASP A 12 12.91 3.48 -0.34
C ASP A 12 11.61 4.28 -0.27
N VAL A 13 11.54 5.22 0.67
CA VAL A 13 10.32 6.00 0.94
C VAL A 13 9.90 6.81 -0.29
N GLY A 14 10.85 7.47 -0.96
CA GLY A 14 10.53 8.28 -2.14
C GLY A 14 9.95 7.45 -3.28
N ARG A 15 10.50 6.27 -3.52
CA ARG A 15 9.98 5.34 -4.52
C ARG A 15 8.58 4.87 -4.18
N SER A 16 8.31 4.59 -2.90
CA SER A 16 6.97 4.17 -2.45
C SER A 16 5.96 5.28 -2.66
N VAL A 17 6.29 6.53 -2.31
CA VAL A 17 5.42 7.68 -2.57
C VAL A 17 5.11 7.80 -4.05
N ASP A 18 6.13 7.75 -4.90
CA ASP A 18 5.95 7.86 -6.36
C ASP A 18 5.05 6.74 -6.88
N PHE A 19 5.26 5.52 -6.42
CA PHE A 19 4.44 4.38 -6.83
C PHE A 19 2.98 4.56 -6.44
N TYR A 20 2.72 4.91 -5.17
CA TYR A 20 1.34 5.05 -4.69
C TYR A 20 0.62 6.23 -5.34
N GLU A 21 1.33 7.30 -5.67
CA GLU A 21 0.77 8.41 -6.46
C GLU A 21 0.37 7.92 -7.86
N ALA A 22 1.29 7.26 -8.54
CA ALA A 22 1.09 6.86 -9.94
C ALA A 22 0.09 5.71 -10.07
N ALA A 23 0.20 4.69 -9.23
CA ALA A 23 -0.59 3.47 -9.35
C ALA A 23 -2.00 3.64 -8.82
N PHE A 24 -2.19 4.35 -7.71
CA PHE A 24 -3.47 4.45 -7.02
C PHE A 24 -4.05 5.87 -6.98
N GLY A 25 -3.35 6.84 -7.56
CA GLY A 25 -3.85 8.20 -7.64
C GLY A 25 -3.89 8.95 -6.30
N LEU A 26 -3.10 8.50 -5.33
CA LEU A 26 -3.03 9.19 -4.04
C LEU A 26 -2.17 10.45 -4.17
N GLN A 27 -2.43 11.44 -3.30
CA GLN A 27 -1.62 12.64 -3.21
C GLN A 27 -0.68 12.53 -2.03
N ARG A 28 0.58 12.96 -2.21
CA ARG A 28 1.49 13.08 -1.06
C ARG A 28 1.09 14.28 -0.21
N ARG A 29 1.14 14.08 1.11
CA ARG A 29 1.00 15.19 2.05
C ARG A 29 2.36 15.84 2.23
N PHE A 30 3.38 15.04 2.49
CA PHE A 30 4.77 15.49 2.50
C PHE A 30 5.73 14.30 2.43
N LEU A 31 6.94 14.59 2.00
CA LEU A 31 8.09 13.69 2.11
C LEU A 31 9.15 14.44 2.93
N HIS A 32 9.51 13.89 4.08
CA HIS A 32 10.49 14.53 4.95
C HIS A 32 11.84 14.64 4.24
N GLU A 33 12.57 15.73 4.48
CA GLU A 33 13.85 16.00 3.83
C GLU A 33 14.89 14.91 4.08
N SER A 34 14.81 14.19 5.21
CA SER A 34 15.67 13.05 5.50
C SER A 34 15.49 11.87 4.54
N GLY A 35 14.35 11.81 3.83
CA GLY A 35 13.99 10.66 3.02
C GLY A 35 13.53 9.45 3.83
N MET A 36 13.36 9.58 5.15
CA MET A 36 13.06 8.46 6.04
C MET A 36 11.57 8.29 6.35
N TYR A 37 10.75 9.28 6.01
CA TYR A 37 9.32 9.26 6.36
C TYR A 37 8.51 10.11 5.39
N ALA A 38 7.33 9.64 5.06
CA ALA A 38 6.39 10.38 4.22
C ALA A 38 4.96 10.06 4.62
N GLU A 39 4.04 10.99 4.35
CA GLU A 39 2.61 10.78 4.55
C GLU A 39 1.87 11.04 3.25
N MET A 40 0.86 10.21 3.00
CA MET A 40 -0.08 10.40 1.92
C MET A 40 -1.37 11.04 2.46
N GLU A 41 -2.07 11.78 1.62
CA GLU A 41 -3.36 12.37 1.96
C GLU A 41 -4.45 11.32 1.76
N THR A 42 -4.90 10.70 2.84
CA THR A 42 -5.83 9.57 2.78
C THR A 42 -7.04 9.74 3.70
N GLY A 43 -7.33 10.97 4.14
CA GLY A 43 -8.50 11.26 4.97
C GLY A 43 -8.25 11.10 6.45
N GLY A 44 -9.22 10.54 7.18
CA GLY A 44 -9.18 10.49 8.65
C GLY A 44 -8.10 9.58 9.23
N THR A 45 -7.64 8.60 8.48
CA THR A 45 -6.51 7.74 8.85
C THR A 45 -5.42 7.93 7.80
N THR A 46 -4.22 8.22 8.24
CA THR A 46 -3.10 8.55 7.36
C THR A 46 -2.33 7.30 6.98
N LEU A 47 -2.17 7.07 5.68
CA LEU A 47 -1.21 6.10 5.17
C LEU A 47 0.16 6.77 5.13
N ALA A 48 1.14 6.15 5.76
CA ALA A 48 2.50 6.67 5.84
C ALA A 48 3.52 5.60 5.46
N PHE A 49 4.70 6.05 5.07
CA PHE A 49 5.83 5.18 4.78
C PHE A 49 7.00 5.57 5.66
N ALA A 50 7.62 4.59 6.31
CA ALA A 50 8.84 4.78 7.07
C ALA A 50 9.94 3.91 6.48
N ALA A 51 11.15 4.46 6.38
CA ALA A 51 12.29 3.67 5.94
C ALA A 51 12.57 2.53 6.92
N GLU A 52 12.88 1.34 6.40
CA GLU A 52 13.19 0.19 7.24
C GLU A 52 14.29 0.49 8.25
N SER A 53 15.31 1.24 7.84
CA SER A 53 16.40 1.62 8.74
C SER A 53 15.92 2.45 9.93
N ALA A 54 15.00 3.39 9.71
CA ALA A 54 14.42 4.19 10.79
C ALA A 54 13.56 3.34 11.72
N ALA A 55 12.75 2.45 11.15
CA ALA A 55 11.91 1.54 11.93
C ALA A 55 12.76 0.61 12.81
N ARG A 56 13.87 0.10 12.29
CA ARG A 56 14.77 -0.77 13.08
C ARG A 56 15.38 -0.05 14.26
N SER A 57 15.62 1.26 14.15
CA SER A 57 16.12 2.06 15.28
C SER A 57 15.13 2.11 16.43
N ASN A 58 13.83 2.01 16.13
CA ASN A 58 12.77 2.11 17.13
C ASN A 58 12.37 0.75 17.71
N LEU A 59 12.71 -0.35 17.05
CA LEU A 59 12.26 -1.69 17.41
C LEU A 59 13.47 -2.59 17.66
N ALA A 60 13.85 -2.72 18.92
CA ALA A 60 15.03 -3.51 19.32
C ALA A 60 14.90 -4.99 18.91
N PHE A 61 13.68 -5.52 18.82
CA PHE A 61 13.44 -6.91 18.40
C PHE A 61 13.35 -7.05 16.87
N GLY A 62 13.42 -5.94 16.12
CA GLY A 62 13.34 -5.97 14.67
C GLY A 62 11.94 -6.23 14.14
N PHE A 63 11.84 -6.53 12.84
CA PHE A 63 10.60 -6.89 12.17
C PHE A 63 10.93 -7.71 10.93
N GLN A 64 9.92 -8.36 10.37
CA GLN A 64 10.05 -9.10 9.12
C GLN A 64 9.78 -8.16 7.95
N SER A 65 10.80 -7.91 7.12
CA SER A 65 10.65 -7.07 5.93
C SER A 65 9.66 -7.69 4.95
N ALA A 66 8.85 -6.85 4.30
CA ALA A 66 8.04 -7.29 3.19
C ALA A 66 8.94 -7.76 2.04
N ASN A 67 8.48 -8.78 1.31
CA ASN A 67 9.22 -9.34 0.19
C ASN A 67 8.22 -9.92 -0.81
N PRO A 68 8.19 -9.43 -2.07
CA PRO A 68 7.21 -9.91 -3.04
C PRO A 68 7.36 -11.40 -3.39
N SER A 69 8.50 -12.01 -3.06
CA SER A 69 8.74 -13.46 -3.29
C SER A 69 8.27 -14.35 -2.15
N ARG A 70 7.73 -13.76 -1.08
CA ARG A 70 7.24 -14.49 0.10
C ARG A 70 5.78 -14.12 0.36
N PRO A 71 5.04 -14.94 1.12
CA PRO A 71 3.69 -14.55 1.54
C PRO A 71 3.70 -13.20 2.25
N PRO A 72 2.68 -12.36 2.06
CA PRO A 72 2.60 -11.08 2.75
C PRO A 72 2.31 -11.27 4.25
N ALA A 73 2.50 -10.21 5.01
CA ALA A 73 2.02 -10.17 6.38
C ALA A 73 0.51 -10.39 6.42
N ALA A 74 -0.01 -10.82 7.57
CA ALA A 74 -1.41 -11.20 7.71
C ALA A 74 -2.35 -10.00 7.87
N PHE A 75 -2.17 -8.99 7.04
CA PHE A 75 -3.08 -7.85 6.93
C PHE A 75 -2.94 -7.23 5.53
N GLU A 76 -3.87 -6.37 5.18
CA GLU A 76 -3.87 -5.69 3.88
C GLU A 76 -4.34 -4.26 4.03
N ILE A 77 -3.99 -3.42 3.07
CA ILE A 77 -4.65 -2.12 2.89
C ILE A 77 -5.55 -2.22 1.65
N ALA A 78 -6.72 -1.61 1.71
CA ALA A 78 -7.69 -1.69 0.63
C ALA A 78 -8.07 -0.31 0.14
N PHE A 79 -8.07 -0.14 -1.18
CA PHE A 79 -8.54 1.07 -1.85
C PHE A 79 -9.82 0.77 -2.59
N ALA A 80 -10.84 1.60 -2.38
CA ALA A 80 -12.10 1.50 -3.10
C ALA A 80 -12.04 2.28 -4.40
N THR A 81 -12.55 1.67 -5.47
CA THR A 81 -12.61 2.30 -6.79
C THR A 81 -13.80 1.76 -7.56
N ASP A 82 -14.37 2.57 -8.45
CA ASP A 82 -15.44 2.13 -9.36
C ASP A 82 -14.91 1.27 -10.50
N ASP A 83 -13.61 1.30 -10.76
CA ASP A 83 -12.96 0.58 -11.86
C ASP A 83 -11.82 -0.27 -11.35
N VAL A 84 -12.15 -1.41 -10.76
CA VAL A 84 -11.16 -2.35 -10.22
C VAL A 84 -10.26 -2.90 -11.32
N GLN A 85 -10.84 -3.24 -12.49
CA GLN A 85 -10.06 -3.79 -13.60
C GLN A 85 -9.01 -2.79 -14.07
N GLY A 86 -9.40 -1.54 -14.31
CA GLY A 86 -8.48 -0.50 -14.76
C GLY A 86 -7.40 -0.18 -13.72
N ALA A 87 -7.77 -0.11 -12.45
CA ALA A 87 -6.82 0.13 -11.35
C ALA A 87 -5.82 -1.01 -11.24
N PHE A 88 -6.28 -2.26 -11.35
CA PHE A 88 -5.44 -3.44 -11.31
C PHE A 88 -4.42 -3.45 -12.46
N GLU A 89 -4.87 -3.19 -13.69
CA GLU A 89 -4.01 -3.13 -14.87
C GLU A 89 -2.97 -2.03 -14.76
N ARG A 90 -3.38 -0.84 -14.27
CA ARG A 90 -2.48 0.28 -14.08
C ARG A 90 -1.40 -0.03 -13.04
N ALA A 91 -1.80 -0.59 -11.90
CA ALA A 91 -0.85 -0.92 -10.84
C ALA A 91 0.18 -1.94 -11.31
N THR A 92 -0.26 -3.01 -12.00
CA THR A 92 0.65 -4.05 -12.50
C THR A 92 1.59 -3.50 -13.57
N ARG A 93 1.10 -2.63 -14.45
CA ARG A 93 1.94 -1.98 -15.46
C ARG A 93 3.02 -1.11 -14.81
N LEU A 94 2.74 -0.52 -13.66
CA LEU A 94 3.66 0.41 -12.98
C LEU A 94 4.55 -0.28 -11.94
N GLY A 95 4.53 -1.61 -11.87
CA GLY A 95 5.48 -2.36 -11.07
C GLY A 95 4.90 -3.14 -9.89
N ALA A 96 3.58 -3.11 -9.69
CA ALA A 96 2.95 -3.99 -8.70
C ALA A 96 3.06 -5.44 -9.15
N VAL A 97 3.22 -6.33 -8.19
CA VAL A 97 3.21 -7.76 -8.44
C VAL A 97 1.78 -8.27 -8.37
N LEU A 98 1.35 -8.99 -9.39
CA LEU A 98 0.01 -9.57 -9.45
C LEU A 98 -0.15 -10.59 -8.33
N ALA A 99 -1.22 -10.47 -7.55
CA ALA A 99 -1.54 -11.44 -6.49
C ALA A 99 -2.82 -12.19 -6.81
N ALA A 100 -3.90 -11.49 -7.16
CA ALA A 100 -5.14 -12.12 -7.60
C ALA A 100 -5.89 -11.19 -8.55
N ALA A 101 -6.21 -11.69 -9.75
CA ALA A 101 -6.93 -10.93 -10.75
C ALA A 101 -8.34 -10.56 -10.27
N PRO A 102 -8.96 -9.51 -10.86
CA PRO A 102 -10.29 -9.09 -10.49
C PRO A 102 -11.31 -10.23 -10.53
N LYS A 103 -12.12 -10.32 -9.48
CA LYS A 103 -13.15 -11.34 -9.31
C LYS A 103 -14.36 -10.72 -8.65
N THR A 104 -15.54 -11.01 -9.16
CA THR A 104 -16.81 -10.60 -8.53
C THR A 104 -17.19 -11.62 -7.47
N MET A 105 -17.37 -11.14 -6.26
CA MET A 105 -17.75 -11.95 -5.12
C MET A 105 -19.25 -12.23 -5.11
N PRO A 106 -19.71 -13.28 -4.39
CA PRO A 106 -21.15 -13.62 -4.35
C PRO A 106 -22.05 -12.48 -3.87
N TRP A 107 -21.52 -11.56 -3.05
CA TRP A 107 -22.26 -10.39 -2.57
C TRP A 107 -22.19 -9.19 -3.51
N GLY A 108 -21.62 -9.35 -4.72
CA GLY A 108 -21.61 -8.33 -5.78
C GLY A 108 -20.39 -7.44 -5.84
N GLN A 109 -19.54 -7.45 -4.82
CA GLN A 109 -18.31 -6.67 -4.78
C GLN A 109 -17.28 -7.28 -5.72
N THR A 110 -16.58 -6.43 -6.49
CA THR A 110 -15.42 -6.87 -7.27
C THR A 110 -14.15 -6.58 -6.47
N VAL A 111 -13.27 -7.54 -6.38
CA VAL A 111 -12.01 -7.43 -5.65
C VAL A 111 -10.84 -7.90 -6.49
N ALA A 112 -9.68 -7.29 -6.30
CA ALA A 112 -8.42 -7.73 -6.89
C ALA A 112 -7.31 -7.47 -5.89
N TYR A 113 -6.20 -8.18 -6.02
CA TYR A 113 -5.06 -8.04 -5.12
C TYR A 113 -3.79 -7.85 -5.91
N VAL A 114 -2.98 -6.92 -5.45
CA VAL A 114 -1.61 -6.72 -5.94
C VAL A 114 -0.67 -6.64 -4.76
N ARG A 115 0.62 -6.82 -5.02
CA ARG A 115 1.65 -6.52 -4.03
C ARG A 115 2.39 -5.27 -4.51
N ASP A 116 2.65 -4.34 -3.61
CA ASP A 116 3.44 -3.19 -3.98
C ASP A 116 4.91 -3.60 -4.26
N PRO A 117 5.78 -2.71 -4.75
CA PRO A 117 7.16 -3.09 -5.07
C PRO A 117 7.95 -3.68 -3.89
N ASP A 118 7.61 -3.34 -2.66
CA ASP A 118 8.23 -3.94 -1.46
C ASP A 118 7.62 -5.29 -1.10
N GLY A 119 6.38 -5.54 -1.52
CA GLY A 119 5.67 -6.78 -1.22
C GLY A 119 4.50 -6.63 -0.25
N HIS A 120 4.08 -5.42 0.08
CA HIS A 120 2.88 -5.21 0.91
C HIS A 120 1.63 -5.54 0.12
N LEU A 121 0.66 -6.17 0.79
CA LEU A 121 -0.58 -6.60 0.15
C LEU A 121 -1.56 -5.44 0.05
N VAL A 122 -2.05 -5.21 -1.16
CA VAL A 122 -3.03 -4.15 -1.47
C VAL A 122 -4.24 -4.78 -2.14
N GLU A 123 -5.42 -4.53 -1.58
CA GLU A 123 -6.69 -4.90 -2.21
C GLU A 123 -7.24 -3.70 -2.97
N LEU A 124 -7.78 -3.96 -4.16
CA LEU A 124 -8.57 -3.00 -4.93
C LEU A 124 -9.99 -3.53 -4.95
N CYS A 125 -10.97 -2.73 -4.54
CA CYS A 125 -12.32 -3.23 -4.41
C CYS A 125 -13.35 -2.16 -4.77
N THR A 126 -14.53 -2.63 -5.19
CA THR A 126 -15.69 -1.74 -5.26
C THR A 126 -16.26 -1.57 -3.86
N VAL A 127 -16.91 -0.45 -3.62
CA VAL A 127 -17.59 -0.21 -2.33
C VAL A 127 -18.85 -1.06 -2.29
N THR A 128 -19.11 -1.69 -1.17
CA THR A 128 -20.40 -2.35 -0.93
C THR A 128 -21.42 -1.34 -0.42
N GLY A 129 -22.56 -1.35 -0.97
CA GLY A 129 -23.58 -0.48 -0.42
C GLY A 129 -24.59 0.08 -1.16
#